data_1325ee028d2a37e0fdcc695bdbb0bdcd
#
_entry.id   1325ee028d2a37e0fdcc695bdbb0bdcd
#
_cell.length_a   1.000
_cell.length_b   1.000
_cell.length_c   1.000
_cell.angle_alpha   90.00
_cell.angle_beta   90.00
_cell.angle_gamma   90.00
#
_symmetry.space_group_name_H-M   'P 1'
#
loop_
_entity.id
_entity.type
_entity.pdbx_description
1 polymer ?
#
loop_
_entity_poly.entity_id
_entity_poly.type
_entity_poly.pdbx_seq_one_letter_code
_entity_poly.pdbx_strand_id
1 'polypeptide(L)'
;MYADEDHVHLQKPKKEAGKKGKIVPLVSVTEGTESNGRRRKTICPMHFVDEYFDSKALWNTVEGYIQKAYAVDSIEKIYVHADGGGWIRSGLKDFAQTEHVLDGFHLEKYLRRISARFPKKNLRIRFCKAFEQNDRKKADQMLQELYAEAEGDKRQTKAVKEFGSYIRNNWE
;
A
#
# COMPACT_ATOMS: atom_id res chain seq x y z
N MET A 1 -2.94 -1.74 12.08
CA MET A 1 -3.30 -0.43 11.53
C MET A 1 -3.34 -0.52 10.01
N TYR A 2 -4.21 0.23 9.36
CA TYR A 2 -4.31 0.31 7.90
C TYR A 2 -4.18 1.78 7.49
N ALA A 3 -3.42 2.07 6.44
CA ALA A 3 -3.28 3.41 5.89
C ALA A 3 -3.42 3.36 4.36
N ASP A 4 -4.31 4.18 3.82
CA ASP A 4 -4.64 4.24 2.39
C ASP A 4 -5.12 5.65 2.01
N GLU A 5 -5.25 5.92 0.72
CA GLU A 5 -5.77 7.18 0.20
C GLU A 5 -6.89 6.94 -0.82
N ASP A 6 -7.95 7.73 -0.72
CA ASP A 6 -9.01 7.74 -1.73
C ASP A 6 -8.92 8.97 -2.62
N HIS A 7 -9.20 8.78 -3.91
CA HIS A 7 -9.21 9.82 -4.92
C HIS A 7 -10.63 10.25 -5.23
N VAL A 8 -11.11 11.29 -4.55
CA VAL A 8 -12.47 11.80 -4.69
C VAL A 8 -12.55 12.79 -5.85
N HIS A 9 -13.45 12.54 -6.80
CA HIS A 9 -13.76 13.50 -7.86
C HIS A 9 -14.61 14.67 -7.34
N LEU A 10 -14.07 15.89 -7.47
CA LEU A 10 -14.80 17.09 -7.08
C LEU A 10 -15.80 17.47 -8.17
N GLN A 11 -17.07 17.65 -7.80
CA GLN A 11 -18.05 18.30 -8.65
C GLN A 11 -17.77 19.80 -8.67
N LYS A 12 -17.25 20.30 -9.78
CA LYS A 12 -16.96 21.73 -9.95
C LYS A 12 -17.97 22.39 -10.88
N PRO A 13 -18.38 23.66 -10.59
CA PRO A 13 -19.09 24.47 -11.58
C PRO A 13 -18.24 24.61 -12.83
N LYS A 14 -18.87 24.61 -14.02
CA LYS A 14 -18.24 24.58 -15.36
C LYS A 14 -17.14 25.64 -15.61
N LYS A 15 -17.03 26.67 -14.76
CA LYS A 15 -16.10 27.80 -14.92
C LYS A 15 -14.74 27.64 -14.20
N GLU A 16 -14.58 26.66 -13.33
CA GLU A 16 -13.31 26.44 -12.61
C GLU A 16 -12.52 25.28 -13.22
N ALA A 17 -11.70 25.58 -14.23
CA ALA A 17 -10.71 24.66 -14.76
C ALA A 17 -9.56 24.50 -13.74
N GLY A 18 -9.72 23.65 -12.75
CA GLY A 18 -8.71 23.34 -11.73
C GLY A 18 -8.58 21.84 -11.48
N LYS A 19 -7.98 21.47 -10.39
CA LYS A 19 -7.78 20.06 -9.98
C LYS A 19 -9.06 19.25 -10.09
N LYS A 20 -9.04 18.15 -10.85
CA LYS A 20 -10.21 17.29 -11.11
C LYS A 20 -10.56 16.37 -9.94
N GLY A 21 -9.72 16.26 -8.93
CA GLY A 21 -9.92 15.39 -7.79
C GLY A 21 -9.18 15.90 -6.55
N LYS A 22 -9.52 15.31 -5.43
CA LYS A 22 -8.92 15.52 -4.12
C LYS A 22 -8.47 14.16 -3.59
N ILE A 23 -7.30 14.12 -3.00
CA ILE A 23 -6.79 12.96 -2.26
C ILE A 23 -7.28 13.11 -0.82
N VAL A 24 -7.88 12.05 -0.30
CA VAL A 24 -8.35 11.97 1.09
C VAL A 24 -7.61 10.83 1.77
N PRO A 25 -6.65 11.12 2.65
CA PRO A 25 -5.95 10.09 3.39
C PRO A 25 -6.85 9.50 4.48
N LEU A 26 -6.74 8.19 4.67
CA LEU A 26 -7.44 7.43 5.69
C LEU A 26 -6.43 6.61 6.48
N VAL A 27 -6.48 6.73 7.80
CA VAL A 27 -5.78 5.82 8.71
C VAL A 27 -6.80 5.13 9.61
N SER A 28 -6.71 3.81 9.72
CA SER A 28 -7.57 3.00 10.59
C SER A 28 -6.72 2.26 11.61
N VAL A 29 -6.92 2.57 12.88
CA VAL A 29 -6.33 1.83 14.01
C VAL A 29 -7.30 0.74 14.44
N THR A 30 -6.80 -0.45 14.71
CA THR A 30 -7.61 -1.61 15.12
C THR A 30 -6.79 -2.59 15.93
N GLU A 31 -7.42 -3.30 16.83
CA GLU A 31 -6.81 -4.36 17.65
C GLU A 31 -6.69 -5.70 16.90
N GLY A 32 -7.17 -5.75 15.65
CA GLY A 32 -7.10 -6.94 14.82
C GLY A 32 -8.42 -7.28 14.15
N THR A 33 -8.57 -8.52 13.74
CA THR A 33 -9.79 -9.04 13.12
C THR A 33 -10.18 -10.37 13.72
N GLU A 34 -11.45 -10.56 13.95
CA GLU A 34 -12.03 -11.85 14.35
C GLU A 34 -12.80 -12.48 13.18
N SER A 35 -12.83 -13.82 13.15
CA SER A 35 -13.61 -14.56 12.17
C SER A 35 -15.01 -14.82 12.72
N ASN A 36 -16.04 -14.38 11.98
CA ASN A 36 -17.42 -14.72 12.28
C ASN A 36 -17.99 -15.49 11.07
N GLY A 37 -17.74 -16.78 11.05
CA GLY A 37 -18.10 -17.64 9.93
C GLY A 37 -17.32 -17.26 8.65
N ARG A 38 -18.05 -16.87 7.58
CA ARG A 38 -17.44 -16.45 6.31
C ARG A 38 -16.99 -14.99 6.30
N ARG A 39 -17.32 -14.21 7.31
CA ARG A 39 -17.01 -12.77 7.39
C ARG A 39 -15.93 -12.53 8.44
N ARG A 40 -15.07 -11.55 8.14
CA ARG A 40 -14.14 -10.99 9.14
C ARG A 40 -14.73 -9.70 9.68
N LYS A 41 -14.64 -9.51 10.98
CA LYS A 41 -15.03 -8.28 11.67
C LYS A 41 -13.77 -7.65 12.27
N THR A 42 -13.61 -6.37 12.10
CA THR A 42 -12.54 -5.59 12.70
C THR A 42 -12.84 -5.34 14.18
N ILE A 43 -11.84 -5.50 15.04
CA ILE A 43 -11.97 -5.30 16.49
C ILE A 43 -11.58 -3.86 16.80
N CYS A 44 -12.45 -3.14 17.53
CA CYS A 44 -12.23 -1.76 18.01
C CYS A 44 -11.69 -0.80 16.93
N PRO A 45 -12.32 -0.71 15.74
CA PRO A 45 -11.81 0.17 14.69
C PRO A 45 -12.01 1.65 15.04
N MET A 46 -10.95 2.45 14.88
CA MET A 46 -10.99 3.91 14.92
C MET A 46 -10.44 4.44 13.60
N HIS A 47 -11.18 5.34 12.96
CA HIS A 47 -10.84 5.86 11.64
C HIS A 47 -10.48 7.35 11.74
N PHE A 48 -9.40 7.72 11.07
CA PHE A 48 -8.90 9.09 10.97
C PHE A 48 -8.84 9.48 9.50
N VAL A 49 -9.44 10.62 9.19
CA VAL A 49 -9.52 11.17 7.83
C VAL A 49 -9.10 12.63 7.89
N ASP A 50 -8.29 13.07 6.94
CA ASP A 50 -7.94 14.47 6.80
C ASP A 50 -8.46 15.04 5.47
N GLU A 51 -9.29 16.07 5.58
CA GLU A 51 -9.85 16.75 4.43
C GLU A 51 -8.81 17.59 3.67
N TYR A 52 -7.82 18.15 4.37
CA TYR A 52 -6.85 19.08 3.80
C TYR A 52 -5.53 18.44 3.38
N PHE A 53 -5.34 17.15 3.66
CA PHE A 53 -4.12 16.40 3.39
C PHE A 53 -2.88 16.96 4.07
N ASP A 54 -3.00 17.35 5.32
CA ASP A 54 -1.85 17.57 6.19
C ASP A 54 -1.42 16.24 6.84
N SER A 55 -0.52 15.53 6.17
CA SER A 55 -0.10 14.20 6.63
C SER A 55 0.51 14.24 8.04
N LYS A 56 1.22 15.31 8.40
CA LYS A 56 1.81 15.46 9.73
C LYS A 56 0.74 15.63 10.81
N ALA A 57 -0.25 16.50 10.57
CA ALA A 57 -1.36 16.69 11.50
C ALA A 57 -2.18 15.42 11.68
N LEU A 58 -2.43 14.68 10.60
CA LEU A 58 -3.13 13.39 10.63
C LEU A 58 -2.36 12.38 11.50
N TRP A 59 -1.05 12.20 11.27
CA TRP A 59 -0.24 11.26 12.04
C TRP A 59 -0.10 11.64 13.50
N ASN A 60 0.03 12.92 13.83
CA ASN A 60 0.00 13.41 15.21
C ASN A 60 -1.32 13.07 15.91
N THR A 61 -2.44 13.17 15.18
CA THR A 61 -3.76 12.80 15.71
C THR A 61 -3.87 11.30 15.97
N VAL A 62 -3.36 10.47 15.06
CA VAL A 62 -3.31 9.00 15.22
C VAL A 62 -2.44 8.63 16.42
N GLU A 63 -1.26 9.21 16.55
CA GLU A 63 -0.34 8.99 17.67
C GLU A 63 -1.00 9.38 18.99
N GLY A 64 -1.57 10.58 19.07
CA GLY A 64 -2.27 11.04 20.26
C GLY A 64 -3.45 10.16 20.67
N TYR A 65 -4.14 9.53 19.71
CA TYR A 65 -5.14 8.53 20.02
C TYR A 65 -4.52 7.25 20.59
N ILE A 66 -3.46 6.72 19.98
CA ILE A 66 -2.79 5.50 20.46
C ILE A 66 -2.29 5.70 21.89
N GLN A 67 -1.66 6.85 22.18
CA GLN A 67 -1.15 7.19 23.51
C GLN A 67 -2.26 7.28 24.57
N LYS A 68 -3.47 7.70 24.21
CA LYS A 68 -4.61 7.81 25.13
C LYS A 68 -5.41 6.53 25.27
N ALA A 69 -5.52 5.74 24.21
CA ALA A 69 -6.38 4.57 24.17
C ALA A 69 -5.67 3.29 24.65
N TYR A 70 -4.33 3.25 24.58
CA TYR A 70 -3.55 2.05 24.84
C TYR A 70 -2.43 2.31 25.84
N ALA A 71 -2.04 1.27 26.58
CA ALA A 71 -0.82 1.26 27.39
C ALA A 71 0.40 1.11 26.46
N VAL A 72 0.94 2.22 25.98
CA VAL A 72 1.97 2.27 24.91
C VAL A 72 3.18 1.40 25.26
N ASP A 73 3.59 1.37 26.53
CA ASP A 73 4.73 0.57 26.99
C ASP A 73 4.49 -0.95 26.87
N SER A 74 3.23 -1.37 26.73
CA SER A 74 2.85 -2.78 26.52
C SER A 74 2.65 -3.15 25.06
N ILE A 75 2.76 -2.20 24.13
CA ILE A 75 2.65 -2.48 22.69
C ILE A 75 3.97 -3.08 22.22
N GLU A 76 3.95 -4.36 21.89
CA GLU A 76 5.14 -5.04 21.34
C GLU A 76 5.39 -4.63 19.88
N LYS A 77 4.32 -4.51 19.07
CA LYS A 77 4.44 -4.20 17.65
C LYS A 77 3.15 -3.61 17.06
N ILE A 78 3.33 -2.66 16.15
CA ILE A 78 2.25 -2.08 15.35
C ILE A 78 2.45 -2.49 13.89
N TYR A 79 1.59 -3.37 13.39
CA TYR A 79 1.58 -3.72 11.97
C TYR A 79 0.83 -2.67 11.16
N VAL A 80 1.47 -2.13 10.13
CA VAL A 80 0.89 -1.11 9.26
C VAL A 80 0.70 -1.67 7.85
N HIS A 81 -0.54 -1.98 7.52
CA HIS A 81 -0.93 -2.42 6.18
C HIS A 81 -1.11 -1.21 5.28
N ALA A 82 -0.30 -1.09 4.25
CA ALA A 82 -0.33 0.05 3.34
C ALA A 82 0.27 -0.29 1.96
N ASP A 83 0.00 0.56 0.97
CA ASP A 83 0.59 0.45 -0.36
C ASP A 83 2.01 1.05 -0.47
N GLY A 84 2.53 1.59 0.63
CA GLY A 84 3.86 2.19 0.70
C GLY A 84 3.93 3.63 0.19
N GLY A 85 2.83 4.36 0.19
CA GLY A 85 2.78 5.79 -0.12
C GLY A 85 3.78 6.62 0.68
N GLY A 86 4.38 7.63 0.05
CA GLY A 86 5.43 8.45 0.69
C GLY A 86 4.98 9.14 1.98
N TRP A 87 3.73 9.58 2.05
CA TRP A 87 3.14 10.22 3.23
C TRP A 87 2.96 9.21 4.39
N ILE A 88 2.70 7.95 4.09
CA ILE A 88 2.58 6.88 5.08
C ILE A 88 3.95 6.60 5.69
N ARG A 89 4.97 6.39 4.86
CA ARG A 89 6.34 6.15 5.34
C ARG A 89 6.90 7.31 6.15
N SER A 90 6.66 8.55 5.73
CA SER A 90 7.13 9.73 6.47
C SER A 90 6.47 9.83 7.84
N GLY A 91 5.18 9.49 7.96
CA GLY A 91 4.47 9.51 9.22
C GLY A 91 4.88 8.39 10.18
N LEU A 92 5.24 7.23 9.64
CA LEU A 92 5.63 6.07 10.46
C LEU A 92 7.04 6.18 11.07
N LYS A 93 7.86 7.12 10.61
CA LYS A 93 9.23 7.29 11.13
C LYS A 93 9.25 7.64 12.62
N ASP A 94 8.23 8.32 13.07
CA ASP A 94 8.11 8.78 14.46
C ASP A 94 7.42 7.77 15.38
N PHE A 95 6.87 6.69 14.80
CA PHE A 95 6.25 5.60 15.57
C PHE A 95 7.28 4.52 15.90
N ALA A 96 7.51 4.31 17.19
CA ALA A 96 8.29 3.16 17.65
C ALA A 96 7.57 1.85 17.34
N GLN A 97 8.33 0.78 17.11
CA GLN A 97 7.84 -0.61 16.99
C GLN A 97 6.86 -0.86 15.82
N THR A 98 6.93 -0.05 14.75
CA THR A 98 6.13 -0.29 13.55
C THR A 98 6.79 -1.30 12.62
N GLU A 99 5.96 -2.17 12.02
CA GLU A 99 6.33 -3.05 10.93
C GLU A 99 5.39 -2.82 9.75
N HIS A 100 5.96 -2.46 8.61
CA HIS A 100 5.19 -2.26 7.38
C HIS A 100 4.81 -3.60 6.77
N VAL A 101 3.52 -3.79 6.53
CA VAL A 101 2.97 -4.97 5.85
C VAL A 101 2.41 -4.53 4.52
N LEU A 102 2.96 -5.09 3.45
CA LEU A 102 2.50 -4.77 2.10
C LEU A 102 1.03 -5.16 1.91
N ASP A 103 0.23 -4.23 1.39
CA ASP A 103 -1.16 -4.52 1.08
C ASP A 103 -1.27 -5.54 -0.07
N GLY A 104 -1.82 -6.70 0.27
CA GLY A 104 -2.01 -7.80 -0.66
C GLY A 104 -2.91 -7.47 -1.85
N PHE A 105 -3.86 -6.54 -1.69
CA PHE A 105 -4.73 -6.08 -2.79
C PHE A 105 -3.92 -5.34 -3.85
N HIS A 106 -3.06 -4.42 -3.45
CA HIS A 106 -2.21 -3.67 -4.38
C HIS A 106 -1.18 -4.57 -5.06
N LEU A 107 -0.56 -5.48 -4.32
CA LEU A 107 0.34 -6.49 -4.91
C LEU A 107 -0.37 -7.33 -5.98
N GLU A 108 -1.54 -7.88 -5.67
CA GLU A 108 -2.32 -8.69 -6.60
C GLU A 108 -2.75 -7.89 -7.85
N LYS A 109 -3.11 -6.61 -7.68
CA LYS A 109 -3.44 -5.70 -8.79
C LYS A 109 -2.25 -5.53 -9.75
N TYR A 110 -1.04 -5.33 -9.24
CA TYR A 110 0.16 -5.23 -10.05
C TYR A 110 0.53 -6.55 -10.70
N LEU A 111 0.43 -7.67 -9.98
CA LEU A 111 0.67 -9.01 -10.52
C LEU A 111 -0.30 -9.36 -11.66
N ARG A 112 -1.57 -9.02 -11.54
CA ARG A 112 -2.55 -9.20 -12.63
C ARG A 112 -2.21 -8.36 -13.85
N ARG A 113 -1.82 -7.10 -13.66
CA ARG A 113 -1.44 -6.21 -14.76
C ARG A 113 -0.24 -6.74 -15.54
N ILE A 114 0.82 -7.14 -14.84
CA ILE A 114 2.02 -7.66 -15.50
C ILE A 114 1.75 -9.03 -16.16
N SER A 115 1.02 -9.91 -15.49
CA SER A 115 0.65 -11.22 -16.05
C SER A 115 -0.19 -11.11 -17.32
N ALA A 116 -1.08 -10.12 -17.41
CA ALA A 116 -1.86 -9.87 -18.63
C ALA A 116 -0.99 -9.40 -19.82
N ARG A 117 0.19 -8.84 -19.57
CA ARG A 117 1.14 -8.42 -20.61
C ARG A 117 2.08 -9.55 -21.07
N PHE A 118 2.25 -10.58 -20.23
CA PHE A 118 3.13 -11.73 -20.46
C PHE A 118 2.41 -13.04 -20.11
N PRO A 119 1.33 -13.41 -20.83
CA PRO A 119 0.42 -14.49 -20.42
C PRO A 119 1.06 -15.87 -20.36
N LYS A 120 2.14 -16.11 -21.13
CA LYS A 120 2.82 -17.41 -21.18
C LYS A 120 3.84 -17.64 -20.06
N LYS A 121 4.07 -16.67 -19.18
CA LYS A 121 5.17 -16.70 -18.21
C LYS A 121 4.80 -17.15 -16.80
N ASN A 122 3.54 -17.38 -16.52
CA ASN A 122 3.06 -17.74 -15.16
C ASN A 122 3.60 -16.81 -14.04
N LEU A 123 3.70 -15.50 -14.35
CA LEU A 123 4.39 -14.53 -13.50
C LEU A 123 3.81 -14.45 -12.10
N ARG A 124 2.48 -14.52 -11.97
CA ARG A 124 1.83 -14.48 -10.68
C ARG A 124 2.40 -15.56 -9.75
N ILE A 125 2.45 -16.82 -10.20
CA ILE A 125 2.97 -17.94 -9.39
C ILE A 125 4.44 -17.75 -9.09
N ARG A 126 5.24 -17.33 -10.07
CA ARG A 126 6.70 -17.15 -9.93
C ARG A 126 7.04 -16.04 -8.93
N PHE A 127 6.36 -14.89 -9.01
CA PHE A 127 6.58 -13.78 -8.08
C PHE A 127 6.03 -14.08 -6.67
N CYS A 128 4.83 -14.69 -6.55
CA CYS A 128 4.34 -15.11 -5.23
C CYS A 128 5.34 -16.03 -4.53
N LYS A 129 5.91 -17.01 -5.24
CA LYS A 129 6.94 -17.88 -4.67
C LYS A 129 8.20 -17.14 -4.25
N ALA A 130 8.64 -16.12 -5.00
CA ALA A 130 9.79 -15.30 -4.62
C ALA A 130 9.48 -14.45 -3.36
N PHE A 131 8.26 -13.90 -3.25
CA PHE A 131 7.84 -13.16 -2.05
C PHE A 131 7.73 -14.06 -0.82
N GLU A 132 7.11 -15.24 -0.94
CA GLU A 132 7.01 -16.22 0.16
C GLU A 132 8.37 -16.66 0.68
N GLN A 133 9.37 -16.73 -0.21
CA GLN A 133 10.74 -17.13 0.12
C GLN A 133 11.64 -15.95 0.48
N ASN A 134 11.12 -14.72 0.46
CA ASN A 134 11.86 -13.46 0.57
C ASN A 134 13.10 -13.42 -0.36
N ASP A 135 12.97 -14.00 -1.56
CA ASP A 135 14.04 -14.09 -2.56
C ASP A 135 14.02 -12.87 -3.50
N ARG A 136 14.55 -11.76 -2.99
CA ARG A 136 14.66 -10.50 -3.75
C ARG A 136 15.51 -10.65 -5.00
N LYS A 137 16.61 -11.42 -4.92
CA LYS A 137 17.50 -11.61 -6.08
C LYS A 137 16.76 -12.27 -7.24
N LYS A 138 15.94 -13.27 -6.93
CA LYS A 138 15.11 -13.95 -7.94
C LYS A 138 14.05 -13.04 -8.53
N ALA A 139 13.41 -12.21 -7.72
CA ALA A 139 12.45 -11.23 -8.21
C ALA A 139 13.11 -10.19 -9.13
N ASP A 140 14.27 -9.67 -8.78
CA ASP A 140 15.04 -8.72 -9.60
C ASP A 140 15.50 -9.37 -10.92
N GLN A 141 15.95 -10.62 -10.90
CA GLN A 141 16.30 -11.36 -12.11
C GLN A 141 15.09 -11.53 -13.05
N MET A 142 13.92 -11.90 -12.50
CA MET A 142 12.70 -11.99 -13.29
C MET A 142 12.29 -10.64 -13.90
N LEU A 143 12.48 -9.55 -13.18
CA LEU A 143 12.23 -8.20 -13.70
C LEU A 143 13.18 -7.86 -14.86
N GLN A 144 14.47 -8.20 -14.76
CA GLN A 144 15.44 -7.99 -15.84
C GLN A 144 15.07 -8.78 -17.10
N GLU A 145 14.67 -10.05 -16.96
CA GLU A 145 14.16 -10.86 -18.07
C GLU A 145 12.94 -10.21 -18.77
N LEU A 146 12.02 -9.67 -17.96
CA LEU A 146 10.83 -8.98 -18.49
C LEU A 146 11.18 -7.65 -19.17
N TYR A 147 12.16 -6.90 -18.67
CA TYR A 147 12.63 -5.68 -19.31
C TYR A 147 13.24 -5.97 -20.67
N ALA A 148 14.08 -7.01 -20.79
CA ALA A 148 14.67 -7.41 -22.06
C ALA A 148 13.60 -7.85 -23.10
N GLU A 149 12.59 -8.61 -22.65
CA GLU A 149 11.50 -9.07 -23.54
C GLU A 149 10.54 -7.93 -23.95
N ALA A 150 10.37 -6.94 -23.09
CA ALA A 150 9.50 -5.77 -23.33
C ALA A 150 10.13 -4.76 -24.30
N GLU A 151 11.36 -4.98 -24.77
CA GLU A 151 12.05 -4.07 -25.69
C GLU A 151 11.26 -3.93 -27.00
N GLY A 152 10.94 -2.69 -27.35
CA GLY A 152 10.11 -2.37 -28.52
C GLY A 152 8.60 -2.28 -28.26
N ASP A 153 8.07 -2.82 -27.17
CA ASP A 153 6.67 -2.64 -26.78
C ASP A 153 6.51 -1.63 -25.63
N LYS A 154 6.04 -0.42 -25.97
CA LYS A 154 5.83 0.66 -25.00
C LYS A 154 4.89 0.29 -23.85
N ARG A 155 3.87 -0.54 -24.11
CA ARG A 155 2.88 -0.96 -23.09
C ARG A 155 3.46 -1.98 -22.13
N GLN A 156 4.23 -2.94 -22.65
CA GLN A 156 4.93 -3.93 -21.84
C GLN A 156 6.02 -3.24 -21.00
N THR A 157 6.87 -2.41 -21.62
CA THR A 157 7.91 -1.64 -20.92
C THR A 157 7.34 -0.80 -19.79
N LYS A 158 6.23 -0.09 -20.03
CA LYS A 158 5.56 0.69 -18.98
C LYS A 158 5.10 -0.20 -17.82
N ALA A 159 4.46 -1.34 -18.12
CA ALA A 159 3.97 -2.25 -17.10
C ALA A 159 5.10 -2.85 -16.25
N VAL A 160 6.21 -3.25 -16.88
CA VAL A 160 7.40 -3.75 -16.16
C VAL A 160 8.02 -2.68 -15.28
N LYS A 161 8.11 -1.44 -15.79
CA LYS A 161 8.65 -0.30 -15.02
C LYS A 161 7.80 0.00 -13.78
N GLU A 162 6.49 0.08 -13.94
CA GLU A 162 5.56 0.34 -12.82
C GLU A 162 5.65 -0.77 -11.77
N PHE A 163 5.61 -2.03 -12.21
CA PHE A 163 5.70 -3.18 -11.30
C PHE A 163 7.06 -3.28 -10.62
N GLY A 164 8.16 -3.07 -11.34
CA GLY A 164 9.50 -3.07 -10.77
C GLY A 164 9.72 -1.94 -9.77
N SER A 165 9.15 -0.75 -10.01
CA SER A 165 9.18 0.35 -9.05
C SER A 165 8.38 0.01 -7.80
N TYR A 166 7.19 -0.57 -7.95
CA TYR A 166 6.37 -1.02 -6.84
C TYR A 166 7.09 -2.04 -5.96
N ILE A 167 7.68 -3.08 -6.56
CA ILE A 167 8.45 -4.10 -5.82
C ILE A 167 9.63 -3.46 -5.09
N ARG A 168 10.47 -2.68 -5.78
CA ARG A 168 11.66 -2.07 -5.14
C ARG A 168 11.32 -1.17 -3.97
N ASN A 169 10.22 -0.45 -4.08
CA ASN A 169 9.78 0.47 -3.03
C ASN A 169 9.13 -0.22 -1.83
N ASN A 170 8.67 -1.46 -1.97
CA ASN A 170 7.88 -2.15 -0.96
C ASN A 170 8.47 -3.52 -0.57
N TRP A 171 9.68 -3.82 -0.98
CA TRP A 171 10.38 -5.02 -0.55
C TRP A 171 11.18 -4.72 0.71
N GLU A 172 10.68 -5.11 1.86
CA GLU A 172 11.38 -5.13 3.14
C GLU A 172 11.33 -6.52 3.76
#